data_1b80a1cef0f73499e0bafb39537c3518
#
_entry.id   1b80a1cef0f73499e0bafb39537c3518
#
_cell.length_a   1.000
_cell.length_b   1.000
_cell.length_c   1.000
_cell.angle_alpha   90.00
_cell.angle_beta   90.00
_cell.angle_gamma   90.00
#
_symmetry.space_group_name_H-M   'P 1'
#
loop_
_entity.id
_entity.type
_entity.pdbx_description
1 polymer ?
#
loop_
_entity_poly.entity_id
_entity_poly.type
_entity_poly.pdbx_seq_one_letter_code
_entity_poly.pdbx_strand_id
1 'polypeptide(L)'
;EGKPQVTDVIANAGFNEKELLMLASSVEVGSHHPLAKAIINKAQEQQIDVVEADNRKALAGKGIEGYLNNQHILVSAPTQLSETTPLSAQWQQQVARLEDEGKTVVVVLKEDQFIGVIAMQDTLRNDAIESMKVLKSMNINAVMLTGDNPRAAAAIAQKLGMDFRAGLLPEDKVTSVMEISQTHNTMMVGDGINDAPAMKAATIGVAMGSGTDVALETADAALTHNRLTGLPEIIQ
;
A
#
# COMPACT_ATOMS: atom_id res chain seq x y z
N GLU A 1 -8.99 -2.24 -2.69
CA GLU A 1 -7.58 -2.29 -3.09
C GLU A 1 -7.49 -2.85 -4.50
N GLY A 2 -6.76 -2.17 -5.38
CA GLY A 2 -6.37 -2.72 -6.66
C GLY A 2 -5.19 -3.69 -6.49
N LYS A 3 -4.63 -4.14 -7.61
CA LYS A 3 -3.39 -4.91 -7.60
C LYS A 3 -2.25 -3.94 -7.91
N PRO A 4 -1.37 -3.59 -6.95
CA PRO A 4 -0.24 -2.72 -7.24
C PRO A 4 0.63 -3.34 -8.32
N GLN A 5 1.15 -2.49 -9.20
CA GLN A 5 2.07 -2.89 -10.27
C GLN A 5 3.32 -2.02 -10.19
N VAL A 6 4.48 -2.60 -10.44
CA VAL A 6 5.73 -1.86 -10.56
C VAL A 6 5.68 -0.99 -11.81
N THR A 7 5.80 0.31 -11.63
CA THR A 7 5.79 1.31 -12.72
C THR A 7 7.18 1.80 -13.04
N ASP A 8 8.07 1.88 -12.05
CA ASP A 8 9.42 2.40 -12.21
C ASP A 8 10.41 1.54 -11.43
N VAL A 9 11.54 1.25 -12.04
CA VAL A 9 12.72 0.63 -11.45
C VAL A 9 13.89 1.54 -11.78
N ILE A 10 14.46 2.24 -10.81
CA ILE A 10 15.48 3.26 -11.06
C ILE A 10 16.72 2.92 -10.23
N ALA A 11 17.76 2.48 -10.90
CA ALA A 11 19.02 2.09 -10.28
C ALA A 11 19.91 3.31 -10.01
N ASN A 12 20.64 3.28 -8.88
CA ASN A 12 21.69 4.25 -8.60
C ASN A 12 22.92 3.99 -9.47
N ALA A 13 23.78 5.00 -9.60
CA ALA A 13 25.02 4.90 -10.37
C ALA A 13 25.86 3.69 -9.92
N GLY A 14 26.35 2.91 -10.88
CA GLY A 14 27.11 1.68 -10.64
C GLY A 14 26.26 0.40 -10.53
N PHE A 15 24.94 0.50 -10.56
CA PHE A 15 24.00 -0.61 -10.55
C PHE A 15 23.10 -0.58 -11.78
N ASN A 16 22.42 -1.68 -12.07
CA ASN A 16 21.43 -1.74 -13.15
C ASN A 16 20.06 -2.16 -12.62
N GLU A 17 19.01 -1.84 -13.38
CA GLU A 17 17.62 -2.09 -13.01
C GLU A 17 17.32 -3.57 -12.81
N LYS A 18 17.95 -4.44 -13.63
CA LYS A 18 17.77 -5.88 -13.54
C LYS A 18 18.33 -6.44 -12.23
N GLU A 19 19.52 -5.99 -11.82
CA GLU A 19 20.13 -6.36 -10.53
C GLU A 19 19.28 -5.83 -9.36
N LEU A 20 18.87 -4.57 -9.42
CA LEU A 20 18.01 -3.95 -8.41
C LEU A 20 16.71 -4.75 -8.21
N LEU A 21 16.03 -5.09 -9.30
CA LEU A 21 14.78 -5.83 -9.25
C LEU A 21 14.99 -7.28 -8.77
N MET A 22 16.08 -7.92 -9.17
CA MET A 22 16.44 -9.27 -8.71
C MET A 22 16.68 -9.30 -7.21
N LEU A 23 17.48 -8.36 -6.67
CA LEU A 23 17.79 -8.28 -5.24
C LEU A 23 16.55 -7.99 -4.39
N ALA A 24 15.72 -7.04 -4.81
CA ALA A 24 14.46 -6.75 -4.14
C ALA A 24 13.53 -7.98 -4.15
N SER A 25 13.40 -8.65 -5.29
CA SER A 25 12.56 -9.84 -5.41
C SER A 25 13.05 -10.99 -4.52
N SER A 26 14.36 -11.15 -4.35
CA SER A 26 14.96 -12.27 -3.59
C SER A 26 14.54 -12.26 -2.11
N VAL A 27 14.41 -11.09 -1.49
CA VAL A 27 13.96 -10.96 -0.10
C VAL A 27 12.44 -11.00 0.03
N GLU A 28 11.70 -10.71 -1.03
CA GLU A 28 10.23 -10.69 -1.03
C GLU A 28 9.60 -12.06 -1.36
N VAL A 29 10.38 -13.07 -1.79
CA VAL A 29 9.87 -14.42 -2.08
C VAL A 29 9.10 -14.96 -0.87
N GLY A 30 7.89 -15.46 -1.11
CA GLY A 30 7.02 -16.01 -0.06
C GLY A 30 6.28 -14.96 0.79
N SER A 31 6.50 -13.67 0.57
CA SER A 31 5.71 -12.61 1.20
C SER A 31 4.31 -12.55 0.60
N HIS A 32 3.30 -12.43 1.47
CA HIS A 32 1.91 -12.24 1.06
C HIS A 32 1.54 -10.76 0.84
N HIS A 33 2.46 -9.85 1.14
CA HIS A 33 2.22 -8.41 1.00
C HIS A 33 1.96 -8.03 -0.46
N PRO A 34 0.96 -7.19 -0.79
CA PRO A 34 0.65 -6.80 -2.17
C PRO A 34 1.84 -6.20 -2.93
N LEU A 35 2.65 -5.36 -2.26
CA LEU A 35 3.85 -4.75 -2.86
C LEU A 35 4.91 -5.80 -3.20
N ALA A 36 5.11 -6.80 -2.35
CA ALA A 36 6.02 -7.91 -2.61
C ALA A 36 5.63 -8.68 -3.87
N LYS A 37 4.33 -9.00 -4.00
CA LYS A 37 3.80 -9.66 -5.19
C LYS A 37 4.02 -8.83 -6.46
N ALA A 38 3.87 -7.50 -6.38
CA ALA A 38 4.12 -6.62 -7.50
C ALA A 38 5.58 -6.69 -7.97
N ILE A 39 6.54 -6.65 -7.02
CA ILE A 39 7.97 -6.74 -7.31
C ILE A 39 8.33 -8.09 -7.95
N ILE A 40 7.83 -9.20 -7.37
CA ILE A 40 8.06 -10.56 -7.88
C ILE A 40 7.46 -10.71 -9.29
N ASN A 41 6.21 -10.27 -9.50
CA ASN A 41 5.57 -10.34 -10.81
C ASN A 41 6.37 -9.56 -11.87
N LYS A 42 6.90 -8.38 -11.52
CA LYS A 42 7.73 -7.59 -12.42
C LYS A 42 9.03 -8.30 -12.80
N ALA A 43 9.68 -8.97 -11.85
CA ALA A 43 10.86 -9.78 -12.13
C ALA A 43 10.53 -10.96 -13.07
N GLN A 44 9.39 -11.63 -12.86
CA GLN A 44 8.91 -12.71 -13.73
C GLN A 44 8.61 -12.22 -15.15
N GLU A 45 7.93 -11.06 -15.29
CA GLU A 45 7.67 -10.44 -16.60
C GLU A 45 8.95 -10.16 -17.37
N GLN A 46 10.01 -9.76 -16.68
CA GLN A 46 11.33 -9.51 -17.26
C GLN A 46 12.20 -10.77 -17.36
N GLN A 47 11.67 -11.94 -17.09
CA GLN A 47 12.38 -13.22 -17.13
C GLN A 47 13.69 -13.20 -16.30
N ILE A 48 13.62 -12.59 -15.12
CA ILE A 48 14.72 -12.54 -14.16
C ILE A 48 14.62 -13.80 -13.30
N ASP A 49 15.70 -14.58 -13.25
CA ASP A 49 15.83 -15.69 -12.33
C ASP A 49 15.99 -15.14 -10.90
N VAL A 50 14.96 -15.33 -10.09
CA VAL A 50 14.95 -14.88 -8.71
C VAL A 50 15.42 -16.01 -7.82
N VAL A 51 16.54 -15.79 -7.14
CA VAL A 51 17.08 -16.70 -6.11
C VAL A 51 16.54 -16.23 -4.77
N GLU A 52 15.94 -17.14 -4.01
CA GLU A 52 15.43 -16.85 -2.67
C GLU A 52 16.56 -16.46 -1.72
N ALA A 53 16.41 -15.36 -0.99
CA ALA A 53 17.37 -14.92 0.01
C ALA A 53 17.25 -15.76 1.31
N ASP A 54 18.38 -15.96 1.97
CA ASP A 54 18.46 -16.62 3.26
C ASP A 54 18.04 -15.68 4.41
N ASN A 55 17.62 -16.24 5.55
CA ASN A 55 17.33 -15.53 6.80
C ASN A 55 16.40 -14.30 6.61
N ARG A 56 15.42 -14.43 5.75
CA ARG A 56 14.46 -13.35 5.49
C ARG A 56 13.66 -13.01 6.74
N LYS A 57 13.53 -11.72 7.01
CA LYS A 57 12.82 -11.20 8.18
C LYS A 57 12.05 -9.94 7.84
N ALA A 58 10.75 -9.99 8.08
CA ALA A 58 9.94 -8.78 8.03
C ALA A 58 10.24 -7.89 9.25
N LEU A 59 10.54 -6.63 9.00
CA LEU A 59 10.78 -5.61 10.02
C LEU A 59 9.52 -4.76 10.14
N ALA A 60 8.77 -4.94 11.23
CA ALA A 60 7.48 -4.26 11.42
C ALA A 60 7.60 -2.75 11.22
N GLY A 61 6.84 -2.20 10.26
CA GLY A 61 6.86 -0.78 9.89
C GLY A 61 8.13 -0.30 9.19
N LYS A 62 9.13 -1.17 8.95
CA LYS A 62 10.41 -0.78 8.35
C LYS A 62 10.68 -1.41 6.99
N GLY A 63 10.14 -2.58 6.71
CA GLY A 63 10.38 -3.29 5.46
C GLY A 63 10.72 -4.77 5.63
N ILE A 64 11.56 -5.29 4.75
CA ILE A 64 12.02 -6.68 4.78
C ILE A 64 13.52 -6.75 4.50
N GLU A 65 14.21 -7.63 5.19
CA GLU A 65 15.63 -7.90 5.00
C GLU A 65 15.91 -9.38 4.76
N GLY A 66 17.06 -9.70 4.23
CA GLY A 66 17.55 -11.06 4.02
C GLY A 66 18.99 -11.05 3.49
N TYR A 67 19.54 -12.23 3.24
CA TYR A 67 20.90 -12.39 2.77
C TYR A 67 20.92 -13.14 1.43
N LEU A 68 21.59 -12.58 0.44
CA LEU A 68 21.86 -13.24 -0.83
C LEU A 68 23.37 -13.31 -1.06
N ASN A 69 23.92 -14.54 -1.18
CA ASN A 69 25.37 -14.78 -1.28
C ASN A 69 26.16 -14.09 -0.13
N ASN A 70 25.67 -14.20 1.09
CA ASN A 70 26.19 -13.56 2.31
C ASN A 70 26.17 -12.02 2.28
N GLN A 71 25.51 -11.39 1.32
CA GLN A 71 25.33 -9.94 1.28
C GLN A 71 23.96 -9.56 1.85
N HIS A 72 23.94 -8.63 2.76
CA HIS A 72 22.72 -8.13 3.38
C HIS A 72 21.92 -7.28 2.37
N ILE A 73 20.65 -7.60 2.19
CA ILE A 73 19.70 -6.87 1.34
C ILE A 73 18.56 -6.37 2.21
N LEU A 74 18.24 -5.10 2.08
CA LEU A 74 17.11 -4.46 2.75
C LEU A 74 16.22 -3.77 1.73
N VAL A 75 14.92 -4.06 1.78
CA VAL A 75 13.86 -3.32 1.06
C VAL A 75 13.03 -2.59 2.10
N SER A 76 12.95 -1.27 1.99
CA SER A 76 12.38 -0.42 3.04
C SER A 76 11.62 0.78 2.46
N ALA A 77 10.75 1.40 3.27
CA ALA A 77 10.20 2.70 2.94
C ALA A 77 11.29 3.79 3.02
N PRO A 78 11.26 4.82 2.16
CA PRO A 78 12.27 5.89 2.18
C PRO A 78 12.42 6.59 3.53
N THR A 79 11.31 6.72 4.28
CA THR A 79 11.26 7.35 5.60
C THR A 79 11.88 6.52 6.72
N GLN A 80 12.19 5.25 6.46
CA GLN A 80 12.75 4.33 7.44
C GLN A 80 14.26 4.15 7.30
N LEU A 81 14.88 4.84 6.34
CA LEU A 81 16.33 4.84 6.21
C LEU A 81 16.98 5.45 7.45
N SER A 82 18.05 4.81 7.90
CA SER A 82 18.80 5.30 9.05
C SER A 82 19.53 6.62 8.73
N GLU A 83 19.85 7.39 9.77
CA GLU A 83 20.67 8.59 9.62
C GLU A 83 22.07 8.29 9.03
N THR A 84 22.50 7.03 9.13
CA THR A 84 23.79 6.58 8.58
C THR A 84 23.74 6.33 7.07
N THR A 85 22.57 6.19 6.47
CA THR A 85 22.40 5.99 5.02
C THR A 85 21.30 6.92 4.48
N PRO A 86 21.45 8.25 4.61
CA PRO A 86 20.45 9.18 4.11
C PRO A 86 20.45 9.21 2.58
N LEU A 87 19.29 9.37 1.99
CA LEU A 87 19.19 9.65 0.55
C LEU A 87 19.81 11.01 0.24
N SER A 88 20.55 11.10 -0.86
CA SER A 88 21.01 12.39 -1.39
C SER A 88 19.82 13.28 -1.73
N ALA A 89 20.03 14.61 -1.78
CA ALA A 89 18.98 15.56 -2.15
C ALA A 89 18.34 15.24 -3.51
N GLN A 90 19.11 14.76 -4.49
CA GLN A 90 18.61 14.33 -5.79
C GLN A 90 17.66 13.15 -5.66
N TRP A 91 18.00 12.15 -4.86
CA TRP A 91 17.15 10.98 -4.64
C TRP A 91 15.91 11.29 -3.82
N GLN A 92 16.01 12.20 -2.84
CA GLN A 92 14.85 12.70 -2.11
C GLN A 92 13.84 13.39 -3.05
N GLN A 93 14.32 14.22 -3.99
CA GLN A 93 13.48 14.84 -5.00
C GLN A 93 12.85 13.82 -5.95
N GLN A 94 13.62 12.81 -6.38
CA GLN A 94 13.12 11.75 -7.23
C GLN A 94 12.02 10.93 -6.54
N VAL A 95 12.22 10.55 -5.28
CA VAL A 95 11.21 9.86 -4.47
C VAL A 95 9.97 10.74 -4.32
N ALA A 96 10.13 12.01 -3.92
CA ALA A 96 9.01 12.94 -3.77
C ALA A 96 8.19 13.08 -5.05
N ARG A 97 8.85 13.17 -6.22
CA ARG A 97 8.17 13.22 -7.51
C ARG A 97 7.32 11.99 -7.77
N LEU A 98 7.86 10.79 -7.54
CA LEU A 98 7.14 9.54 -7.72
C LEU A 98 5.93 9.43 -6.78
N GLU A 99 6.11 9.86 -5.53
CA GLU A 99 5.03 9.90 -4.53
C GLU A 99 3.94 10.93 -4.90
N ASP A 100 4.31 12.10 -5.44
CA ASP A 100 3.37 13.12 -5.92
C ASP A 100 2.55 12.62 -7.14
N GLU A 101 3.07 11.63 -7.89
CA GLU A 101 2.33 10.92 -8.94
C GLU A 101 1.34 9.87 -8.38
N GLY A 102 1.28 9.68 -7.07
CA GLY A 102 0.42 8.69 -6.38
C GLY A 102 1.02 7.29 -6.34
N LYS A 103 2.35 7.20 -6.36
CA LYS A 103 3.07 5.92 -6.30
C LYS A 103 3.59 5.65 -4.89
N THR A 104 3.62 4.39 -4.50
CA THR A 104 4.36 3.92 -3.33
C THR A 104 5.78 3.60 -3.75
N VAL A 105 6.75 4.16 -3.04
CA VAL A 105 8.17 3.98 -3.33
C VAL A 105 8.83 3.15 -2.24
N VAL A 106 9.62 2.17 -2.64
CA VAL A 106 10.55 1.46 -1.75
C VAL A 106 11.98 1.72 -2.20
N VAL A 107 12.88 1.77 -1.22
CA VAL A 107 14.33 1.86 -1.42
C VAL A 107 14.94 0.48 -1.23
N VAL A 108 16.00 0.20 -1.97
CA VAL A 108 16.75 -1.05 -1.85
C VAL A 108 18.19 -0.74 -1.47
N LEU A 109 18.66 -1.40 -0.42
CA LEU A 109 20.04 -1.33 0.04
C LEU A 109 20.70 -2.70 -0.08
N LYS A 110 22.00 -2.69 -0.38
CA LYS A 110 22.89 -3.84 -0.39
C LYS A 110 24.11 -3.50 0.46
N GLU A 111 24.38 -4.24 1.55
CA GLU A 111 25.46 -3.93 2.49
C GLU A 111 25.43 -2.46 2.95
N ASP A 112 24.24 -1.98 3.36
CA ASP A 112 23.98 -0.58 3.73
C ASP A 112 24.22 0.45 2.61
N GLN A 113 24.59 0.03 1.40
CA GLN A 113 24.72 0.90 0.25
C GLN A 113 23.39 1.05 -0.48
N PHE A 114 22.94 2.28 -0.71
CA PHE A 114 21.75 2.56 -1.52
C PHE A 114 22.01 2.20 -2.99
N ILE A 115 21.18 1.30 -3.53
CA ILE A 115 21.32 0.81 -4.91
C ILE A 115 20.20 1.25 -5.85
N GLY A 116 19.09 1.77 -5.33
CA GLY A 116 18.03 2.32 -6.16
C GLY A 116 16.66 2.29 -5.50
N VAL A 117 15.66 2.67 -6.28
CA VAL A 117 14.25 2.70 -5.87
C VAL A 117 13.38 1.89 -6.82
N ILE A 118 12.30 1.33 -6.28
CA ILE A 118 11.23 0.70 -7.05
C ILE A 118 9.94 1.43 -6.67
N ALA A 119 9.23 1.94 -7.67
CA ALA A 119 7.95 2.59 -7.48
C ALA A 119 6.82 1.69 -7.99
N MET A 120 5.74 1.66 -7.24
CA MET A 120 4.56 0.88 -7.53
C MET A 120 3.34 1.76 -7.47
N GLN A 121 2.37 1.50 -8.32
CA GLN A 121 1.09 2.21 -8.30
C GLN A 121 -0.05 1.22 -8.28
N ASP A 122 -1.00 1.48 -7.43
CA ASP A 122 -2.26 0.77 -7.44
C ASP A 122 -3.14 1.36 -8.55
N THR A 123 -3.65 0.50 -9.41
CA THR A 123 -4.64 0.94 -10.40
C THR A 123 -5.95 1.23 -9.68
N LEU A 124 -6.37 2.50 -9.74
CA LEU A 124 -7.71 2.84 -9.27
C LEU A 124 -8.74 2.01 -10.03
N ARG A 125 -9.64 1.41 -9.28
CA ARG A 125 -10.75 0.65 -9.88
C ARG A 125 -11.65 1.61 -10.64
N ASN A 126 -12.08 1.21 -11.83
CA ASN A 126 -12.95 2.04 -12.66
C ASN A 126 -14.28 2.38 -11.95
N ASP A 127 -14.76 1.47 -11.11
CA ASP A 127 -16.00 1.66 -10.34
C ASP A 127 -15.81 2.58 -9.12
N ALA A 128 -14.57 2.85 -8.67
CA ALA A 128 -14.32 3.70 -7.51
C ALA A 128 -14.71 5.17 -7.78
N ILE A 129 -14.31 5.70 -8.93
CA ILE A 129 -14.63 7.09 -9.28
C ILE A 129 -16.15 7.30 -9.40
N GLU A 130 -16.84 6.36 -10.03
CA GLU A 130 -18.29 6.40 -10.19
C GLU A 130 -18.99 6.31 -8.83
N SER A 131 -18.60 5.36 -7.99
CA SER A 131 -19.16 5.19 -6.66
C SER A 131 -18.99 6.43 -5.78
N MET A 132 -17.81 7.07 -5.82
CA MET A 132 -17.57 8.31 -5.06
C MET A 132 -18.47 9.45 -5.54
N LYS A 133 -18.74 9.57 -6.84
CA LYS A 133 -19.68 10.56 -7.38
C LYS A 133 -21.11 10.31 -6.89
N VAL A 134 -21.55 9.06 -6.89
CA VAL A 134 -22.89 8.70 -6.41
C VAL A 134 -23.02 8.98 -4.91
N LEU A 135 -22.08 8.55 -4.08
CA LEU A 135 -22.08 8.83 -2.63
C LEU A 135 -22.13 10.34 -2.35
N LYS A 136 -21.35 11.14 -3.09
CA LYS A 136 -21.38 12.60 -2.97
C LYS A 136 -22.74 13.19 -3.34
N SER A 137 -23.42 12.66 -4.36
CA SER A 137 -24.77 13.09 -4.74
C SER A 137 -25.82 12.75 -3.67
N MET A 138 -25.55 11.75 -2.82
CA MET A 138 -26.35 11.36 -1.66
C MET A 138 -25.99 12.15 -0.39
N ASN A 139 -25.15 13.19 -0.48
CA ASN A 139 -24.58 13.96 0.64
C ASN A 139 -23.79 13.11 1.64
N ILE A 140 -23.14 12.04 1.17
CA ILE A 140 -22.26 11.19 1.96
C ILE A 140 -20.83 11.61 1.74
N ASN A 141 -20.14 11.96 2.83
CA ASN A 141 -18.73 12.30 2.80
C ASN A 141 -17.90 11.03 2.91
N ALA A 142 -16.99 10.82 1.96
CA ALA A 142 -16.06 9.72 1.97
C ALA A 142 -14.68 10.17 2.46
N VAL A 143 -14.07 9.37 3.32
CA VAL A 143 -12.71 9.58 3.85
C VAL A 143 -11.89 8.31 3.63
N MET A 144 -10.75 8.43 2.96
CA MET A 144 -9.81 7.33 2.78
C MET A 144 -8.89 7.20 4.00
N LEU A 145 -8.84 6.02 4.63
CA LEU A 145 -7.91 5.69 5.70
C LEU A 145 -6.85 4.74 5.15
N THR A 146 -5.60 5.19 5.07
CA THR A 146 -4.52 4.40 4.46
C THR A 146 -3.24 4.43 5.27
N GLY A 147 -2.48 3.34 5.20
CA GLY A 147 -1.11 3.27 5.71
C GLY A 147 -0.07 3.85 4.75
N ASP A 148 -0.47 4.23 3.52
CA ASP A 148 0.42 4.83 2.54
C ASP A 148 0.94 6.19 2.97
N ASN A 149 2.02 6.66 2.33
CA ASN A 149 2.56 7.98 2.60
C ASN A 149 1.56 9.09 2.19
N PRO A 150 1.62 10.28 2.84
CA PRO A 150 0.66 11.36 2.60
C PRO A 150 0.61 11.87 1.15
N ARG A 151 1.75 11.86 0.42
CA ARG A 151 1.80 12.34 -0.98
C ARG A 151 1.03 11.41 -1.91
N ALA A 152 1.29 10.11 -1.84
CA ALA A 152 0.56 9.11 -2.63
C ALA A 152 -0.93 9.11 -2.29
N ALA A 153 -1.27 9.20 -1.00
CA ALA A 153 -2.64 9.28 -0.54
C ALA A 153 -3.37 10.52 -1.06
N ALA A 154 -2.72 11.70 -1.02
CA ALA A 154 -3.26 12.94 -1.54
C ALA A 154 -3.59 12.86 -3.04
N ALA A 155 -2.67 12.29 -3.85
CA ALA A 155 -2.87 12.13 -5.29
C ALA A 155 -4.07 11.22 -5.61
N ILE A 156 -4.26 10.14 -4.86
CA ILE A 156 -5.39 9.23 -5.01
C ILE A 156 -6.69 9.89 -4.56
N ALA A 157 -6.69 10.54 -3.39
CA ALA A 157 -7.85 11.22 -2.83
C ALA A 157 -8.35 12.34 -3.75
N GLN A 158 -7.44 13.10 -4.36
CA GLN A 158 -7.78 14.12 -5.35
C GLN A 158 -8.49 13.53 -6.58
N LYS A 159 -7.99 12.40 -7.12
CA LYS A 159 -8.62 11.71 -8.25
C LYS A 159 -10.03 11.21 -7.93
N LEU A 160 -10.25 10.79 -6.67
CA LEU A 160 -11.54 10.27 -6.19
C LEU A 160 -12.48 11.37 -5.67
N GLY A 161 -11.98 12.58 -5.46
CA GLY A 161 -12.76 13.70 -4.91
C GLY A 161 -13.22 13.46 -3.46
N MET A 162 -12.34 12.88 -2.62
CA MET A 162 -12.61 12.50 -1.23
C MET A 162 -11.52 13.02 -0.29
N ASP A 163 -11.83 13.08 1.01
CA ASP A 163 -10.85 13.38 2.05
C ASP A 163 -9.98 12.17 2.36
N PHE A 164 -8.85 12.38 3.06
CA PHE A 164 -7.96 11.27 3.43
C PHE A 164 -7.25 11.49 4.76
N ARG A 165 -6.86 10.37 5.39
CA ARG A 165 -5.89 10.28 6.48
C ARG A 165 -4.87 9.23 6.09
N ALA A 166 -3.59 9.57 6.13
CA ALA A 166 -2.48 8.74 5.62
C ALA A 166 -1.45 8.40 6.69
N GLY A 167 -0.58 7.44 6.41
CA GLY A 167 0.45 6.99 7.34
C GLY A 167 -0.11 6.29 8.58
N LEU A 168 -1.32 5.73 8.49
CA LEU A 168 -2.02 5.15 9.63
C LEU A 168 -1.58 3.71 9.90
N LEU A 169 -1.27 3.42 11.15
CA LEU A 169 -1.23 2.06 11.66
C LEU A 169 -2.65 1.50 11.86
N PRO A 170 -2.83 0.18 12.03
CA PRO A 170 -4.16 -0.39 12.26
C PRO A 170 -4.92 0.25 13.42
N GLU A 171 -4.25 0.55 14.55
CA GLU A 171 -4.83 1.24 15.69
C GLU A 171 -5.26 2.68 15.40
N ASP A 172 -4.53 3.39 14.53
CA ASP A 172 -4.85 4.75 14.12
C ASP A 172 -6.13 4.79 13.26
N LYS A 173 -6.36 3.74 12.46
CA LYS A 173 -7.60 3.59 11.71
C LYS A 173 -8.80 3.45 12.66
N VAL A 174 -8.68 2.65 13.72
CA VAL A 174 -9.71 2.50 14.76
C VAL A 174 -10.02 3.85 15.40
N THR A 175 -8.98 4.56 15.86
CA THR A 175 -9.10 5.89 16.46
C THR A 175 -9.78 6.86 15.51
N SER A 176 -9.39 6.88 14.24
CA SER A 176 -9.98 7.73 13.21
C SER A 176 -11.48 7.46 13.02
N VAL A 177 -11.89 6.20 13.00
CA VAL A 177 -13.30 5.82 12.88
C VAL A 177 -14.07 6.24 14.13
N MET A 178 -13.53 6.00 15.33
CA MET A 178 -14.17 6.39 16.59
C MET A 178 -14.38 7.90 16.70
N GLU A 179 -13.38 8.70 16.29
CA GLU A 179 -13.49 10.17 16.26
C GLU A 179 -14.65 10.64 15.36
N ILE A 180 -14.73 10.11 14.13
CA ILE A 180 -15.78 10.48 13.19
C ILE A 180 -17.15 10.01 13.71
N SER A 181 -17.21 8.82 14.32
CA SER A 181 -18.45 8.24 14.86
C SER A 181 -19.04 9.00 16.04
N GLN A 182 -18.27 9.87 16.71
CA GLN A 182 -18.80 10.73 17.78
C GLN A 182 -19.83 11.75 17.27
N THR A 183 -19.73 12.15 16.01
CA THR A 183 -20.56 13.23 15.44
C THR A 183 -21.38 12.80 14.23
N HIS A 184 -21.06 11.65 13.64
CA HIS A 184 -21.71 11.16 12.42
C HIS A 184 -21.92 9.64 12.50
N ASN A 185 -22.96 9.15 11.85
CA ASN A 185 -23.07 7.73 11.57
C ASN A 185 -22.00 7.36 10.53
N THR A 186 -21.21 6.34 10.80
CA THR A 186 -20.08 5.95 9.97
C THR A 186 -20.27 4.56 9.37
N MET A 187 -19.87 4.42 8.11
CA MET A 187 -19.71 3.13 7.48
C MET A 187 -18.22 2.92 7.20
N MET A 188 -17.63 1.87 7.76
CA MET A 188 -16.25 1.47 7.45
C MET A 188 -16.25 0.32 6.46
N VAL A 189 -15.55 0.53 5.34
CA VAL A 189 -15.40 -0.48 4.28
C VAL A 189 -13.96 -0.96 4.27
N GLY A 190 -13.73 -2.26 4.36
CA GLY A 190 -12.40 -2.86 4.39
C GLY A 190 -12.40 -4.26 3.80
N ASP A 191 -11.20 -4.80 3.54
CA ASP A 191 -10.99 -6.12 2.94
C ASP A 191 -9.99 -7.01 3.69
N GLY A 192 -9.27 -6.44 4.65
CA GLY A 192 -8.17 -7.09 5.35
C GLY A 192 -8.42 -7.34 6.83
N ILE A 193 -7.60 -8.23 7.40
CA ILE A 193 -7.55 -8.51 8.86
C ILE A 193 -7.29 -7.22 9.64
N ASN A 194 -6.45 -6.33 9.10
CA ASN A 194 -6.08 -5.06 9.73
C ASN A 194 -7.24 -4.05 9.80
N ASP A 195 -8.26 -4.21 8.98
CA ASP A 195 -9.42 -3.33 8.95
C ASP A 195 -10.57 -3.82 9.84
N ALA A 196 -10.57 -5.11 10.25
CA ALA A 196 -11.60 -5.70 11.06
C ALA A 196 -11.88 -4.93 12.39
N PRO A 197 -10.86 -4.49 13.16
CA PRO A 197 -11.10 -3.68 14.35
C PRO A 197 -11.75 -2.32 14.06
N ALA A 198 -11.36 -1.67 12.95
CA ALA A 198 -11.92 -0.40 12.52
C ALA A 198 -13.37 -0.56 12.03
N MET A 199 -13.68 -1.65 11.31
CA MET A 199 -15.06 -1.99 10.91
C MET A 199 -15.96 -2.17 12.14
N LYS A 200 -15.45 -2.83 13.18
CA LYS A 200 -16.18 -3.04 14.43
C LYS A 200 -16.42 -1.76 15.23
N ALA A 201 -15.57 -0.74 15.06
CA ALA A 201 -15.68 0.56 15.70
C ALA A 201 -16.63 1.52 14.97
N ALA A 202 -17.00 1.23 13.73
CA ALA A 202 -17.95 2.01 12.95
C ALA A 202 -19.39 1.72 13.34
N THR A 203 -20.32 2.56 12.90
CA THR A 203 -21.77 2.31 13.04
C THR A 203 -22.18 1.09 12.20
N ILE A 204 -21.58 0.95 11.03
CA ILE A 204 -21.77 -0.20 10.11
C ILE A 204 -20.41 -0.60 9.55
N GLY A 205 -20.02 -1.86 9.68
CA GLY A 205 -18.87 -2.47 9.05
C GLY A 205 -19.26 -3.19 7.77
N VAL A 206 -18.58 -2.91 6.66
CA VAL A 206 -18.82 -3.55 5.36
C VAL A 206 -17.53 -4.20 4.87
N ALA A 207 -17.56 -5.52 4.66
CA ALA A 207 -16.45 -6.24 4.08
C ALA A 207 -16.56 -6.27 2.56
N MET A 208 -15.40 -6.13 1.87
CA MET A 208 -15.32 -6.42 0.45
C MET A 208 -15.43 -7.93 0.22
N GLY A 209 -16.07 -8.35 -0.85
CA GLY A 209 -16.32 -9.78 -1.14
C GLY A 209 -15.05 -10.62 -1.37
N SER A 210 -13.91 -9.99 -1.67
CA SER A 210 -12.58 -10.61 -1.68
C SER A 210 -11.84 -10.48 -0.35
N GLY A 211 -12.51 -9.99 0.68
CA GLY A 211 -11.94 -9.81 2.01
C GLY A 211 -11.53 -11.13 2.66
N THR A 212 -10.70 -11.02 3.69
CA THR A 212 -10.32 -12.18 4.51
C THR A 212 -11.52 -12.71 5.28
N ASP A 213 -11.47 -14.00 5.67
CA ASP A 213 -12.52 -14.62 6.50
C ASP A 213 -12.78 -13.79 7.77
N VAL A 214 -11.72 -13.26 8.39
CA VAL A 214 -11.83 -12.40 9.58
C VAL A 214 -12.60 -11.11 9.30
N ALA A 215 -12.37 -10.47 8.13
CA ALA A 215 -13.10 -9.27 7.73
C ALA A 215 -14.57 -9.60 7.47
N LEU A 216 -14.84 -10.71 6.78
CA LEU A 216 -16.21 -11.17 6.49
C LEU A 216 -16.99 -11.55 7.75
N GLU A 217 -16.37 -12.22 8.71
CA GLU A 217 -16.99 -12.59 10.00
C GLU A 217 -17.23 -11.38 10.92
N THR A 218 -16.46 -10.31 10.76
CA THR A 218 -16.53 -9.12 11.62
C THR A 218 -17.54 -8.09 11.10
N ALA A 219 -17.78 -8.08 9.78
CA ALA A 219 -18.62 -7.09 9.13
C ALA A 219 -20.12 -7.33 9.34
N ASP A 220 -20.89 -6.25 9.37
CA ASP A 220 -22.37 -6.30 9.40
C ASP A 220 -22.95 -6.64 8.02
N ALA A 221 -22.23 -6.30 6.97
CA ALA A 221 -22.59 -6.58 5.57
C ALA A 221 -21.36 -6.89 4.73
N ALA A 222 -21.57 -7.57 3.60
CA ALA A 222 -20.51 -7.89 2.63
C ALA A 222 -20.93 -7.56 1.20
N LEU A 223 -19.99 -7.01 0.41
CA LEU A 223 -20.16 -6.76 -1.02
C LEU A 223 -19.80 -8.01 -1.81
N THR A 224 -20.79 -8.77 -2.24
CA THR A 224 -20.62 -10.09 -2.87
C THR A 224 -19.82 -10.09 -4.18
N HIS A 225 -19.84 -8.99 -4.92
CA HIS A 225 -19.17 -8.86 -6.22
C HIS A 225 -17.90 -8.02 -6.19
N ASN A 226 -17.39 -7.69 -5.01
CA ASN A 226 -16.19 -6.89 -4.86
C ASN A 226 -16.23 -5.57 -5.67
N ARG A 227 -17.41 -4.95 -5.76
CA ARG A 227 -17.65 -3.70 -6.49
C ARG A 227 -18.10 -2.61 -5.52
N LEU A 228 -17.42 -1.47 -5.59
CA LEU A 228 -17.80 -0.29 -4.78
C LEU A 228 -19.14 0.31 -5.19
N THR A 229 -19.62 0.05 -6.40
CA THR A 229 -20.94 0.46 -6.87
C THR A 229 -22.09 -0.13 -6.04
N GLY A 230 -21.86 -1.22 -5.30
CA GLY A 230 -22.84 -1.77 -4.36
C GLY A 230 -23.00 -0.95 -3.06
N LEU A 231 -22.06 -0.05 -2.72
CA LEU A 231 -22.16 0.78 -1.50
C LEU A 231 -23.39 1.71 -1.51
N PRO A 232 -23.68 2.47 -2.58
CA PRO A 232 -24.87 3.28 -2.64
C PRO A 232 -26.18 2.48 -2.48
N GLU A 233 -26.18 1.21 -2.93
CA GLU A 233 -27.36 0.33 -2.83
C GLU A 233 -27.63 -0.13 -1.38
N ILE A 234 -26.56 -0.27 -0.58
CA ILE A 234 -26.70 -0.65 0.84
C ILE A 234 -27.25 0.52 1.67
N ILE A 235 -27.02 1.77 1.24
CA ILE A 235 -27.34 2.98 1.99
C ILE A 235 -28.78 3.45 1.70
N GLN A 236 -29.40 3.02 0.62
CA GLN A 236 -30.80 3.33 0.29
C GLN A 236 -31.79 2.50 1.11
#